data_43698b54b89736628b843de8656f8e30
#
_entry.id   43698b54b89736628b843de8656f8e30
#
_cell.length_a   1.000
_cell.length_b   1.000
_cell.length_c   1.000
_cell.angle_alpha   90.00
_cell.angle_beta   90.00
_cell.angle_gamma   90.00
#
_symmetry.space_group_name_H-M   'P 1'
#
loop_
_entity.id
_entity.type
_entity.pdbx_description
1 polymer ?
#
loop_
_entity_poly.entity_id
_entity_poly.type
_entity_poly.pdbx_seq_one_letter_code
_entity_poly.pdbx_strand_id
1 'polypeptide(L)'
;MSLSANATGRDSLSIADSLLYLDASPTENVKVDSVVMSKYDRRMHRRREYWAELIPTQFIMQYAGNMGFRSIGIGWDYGKHKQWETNLMFGYLPKISSHRGKLTMTLKENYLPWSMYLKQGWMLEPLSCGLYLNTVFGSEFWDNQPSRYPDKYYEPLNTKVRIHVFLGQRITKIIPANKRKFLKSISAFYEVSACDLYLRLLVMEKKVRLQDIMCLSVGIKMQIL
;
A
#
# COMPACT_ATOMS: atom_id res chain seq x y z
N MET A 1 83.30 10.62 30.97
CA MET A 1 82.59 9.39 31.23
C MET A 1 81.31 9.44 30.40
N SER A 2 81.38 8.95 29.23
CA SER A 2 80.89 7.77 28.57
C SER A 2 79.59 7.21 29.11
N LEU A 3 78.55 7.29 28.29
CA LEU A 3 77.93 6.08 27.74
C LEU A 3 76.80 6.48 26.77
N SER A 4 77.07 6.10 25.56
CA SER A 4 76.11 6.02 24.45
C SER A 4 75.13 4.86 24.66
N ALA A 5 73.92 5.01 24.21
CA ALA A 5 73.09 3.86 23.85
C ALA A 5 72.26 4.19 22.62
N ASN A 6 72.56 3.54 21.59
CA ASN A 6 71.84 3.39 20.34
C ASN A 6 70.43 2.81 20.56
N ALA A 7 69.44 3.44 19.99
CA ALA A 7 68.18 2.78 19.63
C ALA A 7 67.58 3.51 18.41
N THR A 8 68.17 3.28 17.28
CA THR A 8 67.60 3.66 15.95
C THR A 8 67.72 2.45 15.08
N GLY A 9 66.63 1.91 14.64
CA GLY A 9 66.71 0.94 13.56
C GLY A 9 65.74 -0.23 13.63
N ARG A 10 64.46 -0.01 13.99
CA ARG A 10 63.49 -1.08 13.80
C ARG A 10 62.09 -0.67 13.27
N ASP A 11 61.78 0.61 13.21
CA ASP A 11 60.45 1.05 12.79
C ASP A 11 60.32 1.52 11.35
N SER A 12 61.43 1.59 10.61
CA SER A 12 61.42 2.02 9.20
C SER A 12 61.22 0.87 8.19
N LEU A 13 61.37 -0.38 8.65
CA LEU A 13 61.15 -1.55 7.78
C LEU A 13 59.69 -2.02 7.66
N SER A 14 58.86 -1.69 8.65
CA SER A 14 57.46 -2.09 8.64
C SER A 14 56.54 -1.27 7.71
N ILE A 15 56.92 -0.04 7.44
CA ILE A 15 56.14 0.84 6.57
C ILE A 15 56.47 0.58 5.08
N ALA A 16 57.71 0.21 4.77
CA ALA A 16 58.06 -0.17 3.43
C ALA A 16 57.47 -1.50 2.96
N ASP A 17 57.37 -2.46 3.87
CA ASP A 17 56.72 -3.75 3.56
C ASP A 17 55.18 -3.61 3.43
N SER A 18 54.56 -2.71 4.15
CA SER A 18 53.12 -2.46 3.97
C SER A 18 52.75 -1.69 2.69
N LEU A 19 53.71 -0.92 2.15
CA LEU A 19 53.49 -0.25 0.86
C LEU A 19 53.77 -1.13 -0.34
N LEU A 20 54.56 -2.19 -0.19
CA LEU A 20 54.80 -3.19 -1.25
C LEU A 20 53.61 -4.14 -1.42
N TYR A 21 52.75 -4.27 -0.45
CA TYR A 21 51.52 -5.07 -0.55
C TYR A 21 50.34 -4.32 -1.20
N LEU A 22 50.46 -3.00 -1.39
CA LEU A 22 49.39 -2.18 -1.99
C LEU A 22 49.52 -2.03 -3.51
N ASP A 23 50.63 -2.48 -4.12
CA ASP A 23 50.85 -2.28 -5.55
C ASP A 23 50.81 -3.58 -6.37
N ALA A 24 50.31 -4.67 -5.79
CA ALA A 24 49.88 -5.85 -6.52
C ALA A 24 48.36 -5.74 -6.76
N SER A 25 47.96 -4.86 -7.66
CA SER A 25 46.67 -4.99 -8.31
C SER A 25 46.69 -6.27 -9.17
N PRO A 26 45.98 -7.32 -8.81
CA PRO A 26 45.64 -8.33 -9.79
C PRO A 26 44.58 -7.67 -10.68
N THR A 27 45.00 -7.21 -11.86
CA THR A 27 44.10 -7.16 -13.01
C THR A 27 43.77 -8.59 -13.41
N GLU A 28 43.25 -9.34 -12.48
CA GLU A 28 42.48 -10.51 -12.78
C GLU A 28 41.08 -10.00 -13.18
N ASN A 29 40.86 -9.98 -14.49
CA ASN A 29 39.55 -10.02 -15.06
C ASN A 29 38.83 -11.21 -14.44
N VAL A 30 38.26 -11.02 -13.27
CA VAL A 30 37.21 -11.89 -12.76
C VAL A 30 36.10 -11.71 -13.77
N LYS A 31 36.11 -12.51 -14.83
CA LYS A 31 34.89 -12.87 -15.52
C LYS A 31 34.00 -13.33 -14.40
N VAL A 32 33.04 -12.46 -14.05
CA VAL A 32 31.87 -12.86 -13.28
C VAL A 32 31.24 -13.94 -14.15
N ASP A 33 31.70 -15.17 -13.94
CA ASP A 33 31.03 -16.32 -14.48
C ASP A 33 29.59 -16.15 -14.07
N SER A 34 28.75 -15.93 -15.07
CA SER A 34 27.32 -15.93 -14.89
C SER A 34 27.01 -17.24 -14.20
N VAL A 35 26.84 -17.16 -12.87
CA VAL A 35 26.53 -18.31 -12.02
C VAL A 35 25.29 -18.93 -12.63
N VAL A 36 25.48 -20.04 -13.34
CA VAL A 36 24.38 -20.80 -13.95
C VAL A 36 23.55 -21.31 -12.81
N MET A 37 22.57 -20.51 -12.41
CA MET A 37 21.67 -20.85 -11.31
C MET A 37 21.01 -22.19 -11.61
N SER A 38 21.13 -23.11 -10.68
CA SER A 38 20.47 -24.40 -10.72
C SER A 38 18.94 -24.20 -10.88
N LYS A 39 18.25 -25.17 -11.48
CA LYS A 39 16.77 -25.16 -11.52
C LYS A 39 16.15 -25.02 -10.14
N TYR A 40 16.80 -25.57 -9.12
CA TYR A 40 16.39 -25.43 -7.71
C TYR A 40 16.54 -23.99 -7.23
N ASP A 41 17.70 -23.37 -7.45
CA ASP A 41 17.99 -22.01 -7.02
C ASP A 41 17.06 -21.00 -7.69
N ARG A 42 16.75 -21.19 -8.98
CA ARG A 42 15.75 -20.38 -9.69
C ARG A 42 14.35 -20.50 -9.07
N ARG A 43 13.95 -21.71 -8.63
CA ARG A 43 12.68 -21.91 -7.93
C ARG A 43 12.66 -21.21 -6.57
N MET A 44 13.75 -21.32 -5.83
CA MET A 44 13.89 -20.70 -4.52
C MET A 44 13.91 -19.17 -4.64
N HIS A 45 14.64 -18.63 -5.63
CA HIS A 45 14.67 -17.20 -5.91
C HIS A 45 13.27 -16.67 -6.25
N ARG A 46 12.59 -17.32 -7.17
CA ARG A 46 11.22 -16.96 -7.54
C ARG A 46 10.24 -17.05 -6.37
N ARG A 47 10.35 -18.05 -5.50
CA ARG A 47 9.53 -18.13 -4.29
C ARG A 47 9.81 -16.97 -3.34
N ARG A 48 11.07 -16.60 -3.13
CA ARG A 48 11.44 -15.46 -2.29
C ARG A 48 10.89 -14.15 -2.84
N GLU A 49 10.93 -13.96 -4.15
CA GLU A 49 10.34 -12.81 -4.83
C GLU A 49 8.83 -12.74 -4.60
N TYR A 50 8.09 -13.84 -4.83
CA TYR A 50 6.66 -13.88 -4.54
C TYR A 50 6.32 -13.61 -3.06
N TRP A 51 7.11 -14.11 -2.11
CA TRP A 51 6.90 -13.80 -0.71
C TRP A 51 7.20 -12.35 -0.38
N ALA A 52 8.19 -11.75 -1.02
CA ALA A 52 8.51 -10.34 -0.87
C ALA A 52 7.39 -9.43 -1.42
N GLU A 53 6.77 -9.83 -2.53
CA GLU A 53 5.62 -9.10 -3.11
C GLU A 53 4.36 -9.15 -2.23
N LEU A 54 4.23 -10.16 -1.36
CA LEU A 54 3.12 -10.26 -0.41
C LEU A 54 3.27 -9.33 0.81
N ILE A 55 4.45 -8.76 1.02
CA ILE A 55 4.66 -7.81 2.12
C ILE A 55 3.92 -6.52 1.80
N PRO A 56 2.99 -6.05 2.67
CA PRO A 56 2.27 -4.81 2.41
C PRO A 56 3.22 -3.62 2.38
N THR A 57 3.08 -2.80 1.35
CA THR A 57 3.93 -1.63 1.12
C THR A 57 3.42 -0.40 1.83
N GLN A 58 2.14 -0.41 2.25
CA GLN A 58 1.47 0.76 2.78
C GLN A 58 0.48 0.43 3.91
N PHE A 59 0.32 1.38 4.80
CA PHE A 59 -0.68 1.38 5.87
C PHE A 59 -1.68 2.53 5.63
N ILE A 60 -2.97 2.26 5.83
CA ILE A 60 -4.06 3.17 5.50
C ILE A 60 -4.97 3.33 6.70
N MET A 61 -5.36 4.57 6.99
CA MET A 61 -6.40 4.91 7.95
C MET A 61 -7.42 5.80 7.25
N GLN A 62 -8.69 5.45 7.36
CA GLN A 62 -9.80 6.16 6.72
C GLN A 62 -10.90 6.42 7.73
N TYR A 63 -11.49 7.60 7.63
CA TYR A 63 -12.60 8.05 8.46
C TYR A 63 -13.83 8.29 7.60
N ALA A 64 -14.98 7.89 8.08
CA ALA A 64 -16.28 8.01 7.42
C ALA A 64 -16.36 7.21 6.09
N GLY A 65 -17.44 7.41 5.36
CA GLY A 65 -17.74 6.68 4.13
C GLY A 65 -18.51 5.37 4.37
N ASN A 66 -18.69 4.63 3.29
CA ASN A 66 -19.48 3.38 3.30
C ASN A 66 -18.72 2.18 3.89
N MET A 67 -17.45 2.35 4.28
CA MET A 67 -16.61 1.27 4.83
C MET A 67 -16.75 1.12 6.34
N GLY A 68 -17.26 2.16 7.04
CA GLY A 68 -17.38 2.22 8.48
C GLY A 68 -17.02 3.60 9.04
N PHE A 69 -17.24 3.80 10.32
CA PHE A 69 -16.92 5.08 10.98
C PHE A 69 -15.41 5.32 11.04
N ARG A 70 -14.65 4.27 11.35
CA ARG A 70 -13.18 4.25 11.30
C ARG A 70 -12.74 2.95 10.67
N SER A 71 -11.83 3.03 9.71
CA SER A 71 -11.26 1.88 9.02
C SER A 71 -9.74 1.99 9.01
N ILE A 72 -9.09 0.86 9.23
CA ILE A 72 -7.64 0.71 9.14
C ILE A 72 -7.33 -0.42 8.19
N GLY A 73 -6.23 -0.35 7.50
CA GLY A 73 -5.88 -1.38 6.53
C GLY A 73 -4.44 -1.34 6.08
N ILE A 74 -4.14 -2.32 5.28
CA ILE A 74 -2.86 -2.51 4.61
C ILE A 74 -3.08 -2.54 3.11
N GLY A 75 -2.05 -2.22 2.34
CA GLY A 75 -2.17 -2.23 0.89
C GLY A 75 -0.86 -2.54 0.18
N TRP A 76 -1.03 -2.83 -1.09
CA TRP A 76 0.03 -3.18 -2.04
C TRP A 76 -0.06 -2.29 -3.27
N ASP A 77 1.08 -1.76 -3.71
CA ASP A 77 1.18 -1.02 -4.97
C ASP A 77 1.80 -1.92 -6.03
N TYR A 78 1.25 -1.92 -7.24
CA TYR A 78 1.75 -2.70 -8.35
C TYR A 78 1.53 -2.01 -9.70
N GLY A 79 2.03 -2.65 -10.77
CA GLY A 79 2.04 -2.08 -12.12
C GLY A 79 3.30 -1.28 -12.42
N LYS A 80 3.52 -1.00 -13.71
CA LYS A 80 4.77 -0.37 -14.22
C LYS A 80 5.10 0.99 -13.58
N HIS A 81 4.07 1.76 -13.23
CA HIS A 81 4.22 3.09 -12.61
C HIS A 81 3.56 3.17 -11.23
N LYS A 82 3.30 2.02 -10.57
CA LYS A 82 2.56 1.94 -9.30
C LYS A 82 1.19 2.61 -9.37
N GLN A 83 0.52 2.42 -10.52
CA GLN A 83 -0.78 3.01 -10.79
C GLN A 83 -1.93 2.25 -10.14
N TRP A 84 -1.71 1.00 -9.79
CA TRP A 84 -2.69 0.12 -9.18
C TRP A 84 -2.36 -0.11 -7.72
N GLU A 85 -3.38 -0.09 -6.90
CA GLU A 85 -3.26 -0.31 -5.46
C GLU A 85 -4.42 -1.16 -4.98
N THR A 86 -4.10 -2.31 -4.40
CA THR A 86 -5.08 -3.14 -3.69
C THR A 86 -4.95 -2.90 -2.19
N ASN A 87 -6.05 -2.58 -1.54
CA ASN A 87 -6.12 -2.28 -0.12
C ASN A 87 -7.10 -3.21 0.58
N LEU A 88 -6.66 -3.85 1.66
CA LEU A 88 -7.49 -4.64 2.55
C LEU A 88 -7.71 -3.83 3.83
N MET A 89 -8.95 -3.50 4.12
CA MET A 89 -9.31 -2.63 5.23
C MET A 89 -10.32 -3.29 6.15
N PHE A 90 -10.19 -3.03 7.44
CA PHE A 90 -11.13 -3.43 8.48
C PHE A 90 -11.72 -2.17 9.10
N GLY A 91 -13.04 -2.08 9.10
CA GLY A 91 -13.79 -0.95 9.61
C GLY A 91 -14.64 -1.33 10.82
N TYR A 92 -14.94 -0.35 11.63
CA TYR A 92 -15.83 -0.47 12.77
C TYR A 92 -16.98 0.51 12.66
N LEU A 93 -18.19 -0.01 12.81
CA LEU A 93 -19.44 0.77 12.90
C LEU A 93 -19.90 0.78 14.35
N PRO A 94 -19.89 1.93 15.03
CA PRO A 94 -20.36 2.02 16.40
C PRO A 94 -21.89 1.86 16.50
N LYS A 95 -22.39 1.67 17.71
CA LYS A 95 -23.81 1.39 18.03
C LYS A 95 -24.83 2.50 17.68
N ILE A 96 -24.44 3.56 17.01
CA ILE A 96 -25.27 4.76 16.76
C ILE A 96 -26.54 4.41 15.97
N SER A 97 -26.47 3.44 15.06
CA SER A 97 -27.60 3.04 14.18
C SER A 97 -28.05 1.58 14.37
N SER A 98 -27.49 0.84 15.31
CA SER A 98 -27.77 -0.57 15.54
C SER A 98 -27.60 -0.94 17.00
N HIS A 99 -28.29 -1.98 17.47
CA HIS A 99 -28.18 -2.47 18.85
C HIS A 99 -26.79 -3.00 19.22
N ARG A 100 -25.93 -3.32 18.24
CA ARG A 100 -24.57 -3.83 18.44
C ARG A 100 -23.60 -3.17 17.49
N GLY A 101 -22.35 -2.94 17.91
CA GLY A 101 -21.27 -2.55 17.01
C GLY A 101 -21.00 -3.62 15.96
N LYS A 102 -20.72 -3.21 14.72
CA LYS A 102 -20.49 -4.12 13.59
C LYS A 102 -19.07 -3.93 13.05
N LEU A 103 -18.47 -5.04 12.65
CA LEU A 103 -17.20 -5.06 11.96
C LEU A 103 -17.45 -5.13 10.46
N THR A 104 -16.66 -4.38 9.70
CA THR A 104 -16.68 -4.42 8.23
C THR A 104 -15.32 -4.83 7.70
N MET A 105 -15.31 -5.52 6.57
CA MET A 105 -14.11 -5.82 5.81
C MET A 105 -14.30 -5.29 4.41
N THR A 106 -13.30 -4.58 3.92
CA THR A 106 -13.34 -3.96 2.59
C THR A 106 -12.11 -4.34 1.80
N LEU A 107 -12.33 -4.84 0.61
CA LEU A 107 -11.30 -5.02 -0.40
C LEU A 107 -11.47 -3.91 -1.43
N LYS A 108 -10.48 -3.06 -1.56
CA LYS A 108 -10.51 -1.86 -2.39
C LYS A 108 -9.42 -1.92 -3.44
N GLU A 109 -9.82 -1.71 -4.69
CA GLU A 109 -8.93 -1.57 -5.82
C GLU A 109 -8.94 -0.12 -6.29
N ASN A 110 -7.77 0.49 -6.36
CA ASN A 110 -7.56 1.89 -6.63
C ASN A 110 -6.70 2.06 -7.89
N TYR A 111 -7.13 2.90 -8.79
CA TYR A 111 -6.40 3.25 -10.00
C TYR A 111 -6.05 4.73 -10.03
N LEU A 112 -4.79 5.04 -10.25
CA LEU A 112 -4.17 6.35 -10.24
C LEU A 112 -3.62 6.66 -11.64
N PRO A 113 -4.42 7.27 -12.52
CA PRO A 113 -3.99 7.50 -13.89
C PRO A 113 -2.84 8.50 -14.00
N TRP A 114 -2.81 9.50 -13.12
CA TRP A 114 -1.84 10.60 -13.19
C TRP A 114 -1.25 10.94 -11.83
N SER A 115 0.05 11.24 -11.83
CA SER A 115 0.76 11.80 -10.68
C SER A 115 1.59 13.00 -11.13
N MET A 116 1.40 14.14 -10.48
CA MET A 116 2.08 15.40 -10.76
C MET A 116 3.06 15.71 -9.64
N TYR A 117 4.33 15.83 -9.96
CA TYR A 117 5.34 16.24 -9.00
C TYR A 117 5.36 17.76 -8.87
N LEU A 118 5.12 18.25 -7.65
CA LEU A 118 5.20 19.65 -7.28
C LEU A 118 6.57 19.96 -6.65
N LYS A 119 6.85 21.25 -6.47
CA LYS A 119 8.07 21.69 -5.78
C LYS A 119 8.13 21.14 -4.33
N GLN A 120 9.34 21.05 -3.77
CA GLN A 120 9.61 20.68 -2.37
C GLN A 120 9.18 19.26 -1.95
N GLY A 121 9.13 18.31 -2.90
CA GLY A 121 8.80 16.90 -2.61
C GLY A 121 7.32 16.63 -2.31
N TRP A 122 6.44 17.49 -2.82
CA TRP A 122 5.01 17.22 -2.88
C TRP A 122 4.66 16.55 -4.21
N MET A 123 3.71 15.66 -4.17
CA MET A 123 3.12 15.00 -5.32
C MET A 123 1.60 15.08 -5.21
N LEU A 124 0.95 15.54 -6.26
CA LEU A 124 -0.49 15.61 -6.37
C LEU A 124 -0.98 14.54 -7.33
N GLU A 125 -1.96 13.80 -6.92
CA GLU A 125 -2.69 12.83 -7.73
C GLU A 125 -4.12 13.35 -7.86
N PRO A 126 -4.41 14.09 -8.96
CA PRO A 126 -5.65 14.83 -9.11
C PRO A 126 -6.87 13.93 -9.31
N LEU A 127 -6.64 12.68 -9.70
CA LEU A 127 -7.68 11.69 -9.87
C LEU A 127 -7.23 10.35 -9.30
N SER A 128 -8.00 9.84 -8.38
CA SER A 128 -7.98 8.43 -7.97
C SER A 128 -9.38 7.87 -8.18
N CYS A 129 -9.50 6.74 -8.82
CA CYS A 129 -10.77 6.10 -9.07
C CYS A 129 -10.66 4.60 -8.85
N GLY A 130 -11.77 3.96 -8.55
CA GLY A 130 -11.76 2.53 -8.37
C GLY A 130 -13.07 1.96 -7.85
N LEU A 131 -12.96 0.71 -7.45
CA LEU A 131 -14.05 -0.10 -6.93
C LEU A 131 -13.66 -0.65 -5.57
N TYR A 132 -14.63 -0.85 -4.72
CA TYR A 132 -14.41 -1.65 -3.52
C TYR A 132 -15.60 -2.55 -3.20
N LEU A 133 -15.27 -3.71 -2.65
CA LEU A 133 -16.20 -4.67 -2.11
C LEU A 133 -16.23 -4.49 -0.59
N ASN A 134 -17.39 -4.19 -0.05
CA ASN A 134 -17.58 -4.07 1.38
C ASN A 134 -18.46 -5.19 1.91
N THR A 135 -17.99 -5.84 2.96
CA THR A 135 -18.69 -6.92 3.65
C THR A 135 -18.90 -6.53 5.11
N VAL A 136 -20.14 -6.65 5.58
CA VAL A 136 -20.49 -6.37 6.98
C VAL A 136 -20.67 -7.68 7.73
N PHE A 137 -19.93 -7.86 8.81
CA PHE A 137 -20.06 -9.01 9.67
C PHE A 137 -21.18 -8.78 10.70
N GLY A 138 -22.21 -9.59 10.65
CA GLY A 138 -23.32 -9.55 11.59
C GLY A 138 -24.38 -10.61 11.25
N SER A 139 -25.00 -11.19 12.27
CA SER A 139 -26.05 -12.20 12.12
C SER A 139 -27.36 -11.65 11.54
N GLU A 140 -27.47 -10.33 11.42
CA GLU A 140 -28.65 -9.64 10.86
C GLU A 140 -28.64 -9.58 9.32
N PHE A 141 -27.50 -9.85 8.71
CA PHE A 141 -27.34 -9.87 7.25
C PHE A 141 -27.41 -11.30 6.73
N TRP A 142 -28.22 -11.51 5.74
CA TRP A 142 -28.52 -12.85 5.21
C TRP A 142 -27.61 -13.21 4.05
N ASP A 143 -27.21 -14.47 4.02
CA ASP A 143 -26.44 -15.03 2.91
C ASP A 143 -27.33 -15.33 1.70
N ASN A 144 -28.59 -15.71 1.96
CA ASN A 144 -29.59 -15.98 0.93
C ASN A 144 -30.85 -15.13 1.17
N GLN A 145 -31.48 -14.72 0.08
CA GLN A 145 -32.73 -13.97 0.14
C GLN A 145 -33.81 -14.82 0.79
N PRO A 146 -34.51 -14.36 1.87
CA PRO A 146 -35.63 -15.06 2.43
C PRO A 146 -36.78 -15.15 1.43
N SER A 147 -37.51 -16.25 1.44
CA SER A 147 -38.66 -16.56 0.55
C SER A 147 -39.82 -15.57 0.61
N ARG A 148 -39.82 -14.64 1.57
CA ARG A 148 -40.83 -13.58 1.71
C ARG A 148 -40.63 -12.36 0.78
N TYR A 149 -39.53 -12.28 0.08
CA TYR A 149 -39.27 -11.21 -0.89
C TYR A 149 -39.43 -11.75 -2.31
N PRO A 150 -39.88 -10.92 -3.28
CA PRO A 150 -39.95 -11.32 -4.68
C PRO A 150 -38.60 -11.77 -5.21
N ASP A 151 -38.61 -12.81 -6.03
CA ASP A 151 -37.39 -13.30 -6.69
C ASP A 151 -36.71 -12.17 -7.46
N LYS A 152 -35.38 -12.08 -7.39
CA LYS A 152 -34.53 -11.07 -8.05
C LYS A 152 -34.53 -9.65 -7.46
N TYR A 153 -35.15 -9.41 -6.30
CA TYR A 153 -35.13 -8.06 -5.72
C TYR A 153 -33.71 -7.62 -5.29
N TYR A 154 -32.89 -8.55 -4.80
CA TYR A 154 -31.52 -8.29 -4.35
C TYR A 154 -30.44 -8.88 -5.25
N GLU A 155 -30.78 -9.52 -6.36
CA GLU A 155 -29.79 -10.02 -7.32
C GLU A 155 -29.04 -8.84 -8.01
N PRO A 156 -27.73 -8.98 -8.30
CA PRO A 156 -26.90 -10.22 -8.23
C PRO A 156 -26.08 -10.37 -6.94
N LEU A 157 -26.16 -9.44 -5.99
CA LEU A 157 -25.30 -9.43 -4.81
C LEU A 157 -26.13 -9.58 -3.53
N ASN A 158 -25.62 -10.41 -2.61
CA ASN A 158 -26.20 -10.63 -1.30
C ASN A 158 -26.19 -9.37 -0.45
N THR A 159 -27.07 -9.27 0.57
CA THR A 159 -27.11 -8.14 1.50
C THR A 159 -25.81 -7.94 2.28
N LYS A 160 -24.99 -8.99 2.40
CA LYS A 160 -23.69 -8.96 3.09
C LYS A 160 -22.58 -8.29 2.29
N VAL A 161 -22.59 -8.42 0.97
CA VAL A 161 -21.51 -7.92 0.09
C VAL A 161 -22.06 -6.82 -0.82
N ARG A 162 -21.43 -5.65 -0.80
CA ARG A 162 -21.82 -4.53 -1.64
C ARG A 162 -20.65 -4.03 -2.45
N ILE A 163 -20.92 -3.66 -3.70
CA ILE A 163 -19.97 -3.01 -4.57
C ILE A 163 -20.17 -1.50 -4.46
N HIS A 164 -19.06 -0.80 -4.38
CA HIS A 164 -19.04 0.65 -4.38
C HIS A 164 -18.06 1.13 -5.44
N VAL A 165 -18.40 2.20 -6.10
CA VAL A 165 -17.50 2.98 -6.95
C VAL A 165 -17.08 4.23 -6.19
N PHE A 166 -15.85 4.68 -6.41
CA PHE A 166 -15.37 5.91 -5.80
C PHE A 166 -14.49 6.71 -6.74
N LEU A 167 -14.47 8.00 -6.49
CA LEU A 167 -13.59 8.98 -7.09
C LEU A 167 -12.98 9.83 -5.98
N GLY A 168 -11.73 10.19 -6.11
CA GLY A 168 -11.04 10.99 -5.12
C GLY A 168 -9.82 11.70 -5.63
N GLN A 169 -9.16 12.38 -4.71
CA GLN A 169 -7.89 13.05 -4.94
C GLN A 169 -6.95 12.77 -3.78
N ARG A 170 -5.65 12.81 -4.06
CA ARG A 170 -4.64 12.56 -3.07
C ARG A 170 -3.48 13.55 -3.20
N ILE A 171 -2.99 13.99 -2.05
CA ILE A 171 -1.77 14.76 -1.95
C ILE A 171 -0.76 13.99 -1.11
N THR A 172 0.45 13.84 -1.62
CA THR A 172 1.50 13.02 -1.03
C THR A 172 2.72 13.87 -0.73
N LYS A 173 3.23 13.77 0.49
CA LYS A 173 4.53 14.33 0.88
C LYS A 173 5.57 13.22 0.85
N ILE A 174 6.55 13.34 -0.04
CA ILE A 174 7.68 12.42 -0.14
C ILE A 174 8.75 12.83 0.87
N ILE A 175 9.21 11.89 1.69
CA ILE A 175 10.26 12.11 2.68
C ILE A 175 11.60 11.88 2.00
N PRO A 176 12.52 12.86 1.97
CA PRO A 176 13.82 12.69 1.35
C PRO A 176 14.65 11.60 2.04
N ALA A 177 15.48 10.90 1.28
CA ALA A 177 16.19 9.69 1.72
C ALA A 177 17.02 9.90 3.00
N ASN A 178 17.64 11.07 3.17
CA ASN A 178 18.45 11.43 4.34
C ASN A 178 17.62 11.62 5.64
N LYS A 179 16.30 11.79 5.54
CA LYS A 179 15.37 11.95 6.68
C LYS A 179 14.46 10.77 6.91
N ARG A 180 14.55 9.72 6.08
CA ARG A 180 13.73 8.50 6.23
C ARG A 180 14.22 7.69 7.41
N LYS A 181 13.29 7.37 8.32
CA LYS A 181 13.51 6.36 9.37
C LYS A 181 12.70 5.09 9.08
N PHE A 182 11.40 5.21 8.87
CA PHE A 182 10.48 4.11 8.60
C PHE A 182 9.52 4.41 7.44
N LEU A 183 9.22 5.69 7.20
CA LEU A 183 8.22 6.11 6.23
C LEU A 183 8.91 6.70 4.99
N LYS A 184 8.46 6.26 3.84
CA LYS A 184 8.88 6.77 2.53
C LYS A 184 8.07 7.99 2.13
N SER A 185 6.76 7.94 2.35
CA SER A 185 5.84 9.05 2.08
C SER A 185 4.61 9.01 2.99
N ILE A 186 3.98 10.16 3.14
CA ILE A 186 2.70 10.31 3.82
C ILE A 186 1.76 11.00 2.83
N SER A 187 0.57 10.43 2.65
CA SER A 187 -0.46 10.94 1.76
C SER A 187 -1.72 11.24 2.54
N ALA A 188 -2.35 12.36 2.23
CA ALA A 188 -3.72 12.64 2.64
C ALA A 188 -4.63 12.53 1.41
N PHE A 189 -5.78 11.93 1.56
CA PHE A 189 -6.74 11.77 0.48
C PHE A 189 -8.17 11.99 0.95
N TYR A 190 -9.01 12.36 0.00
CA TYR A 190 -10.45 12.32 0.18
C TYR A 190 -11.09 11.60 -1.00
N GLU A 191 -12.22 10.98 -0.76
CA GLU A 191 -12.94 10.18 -1.73
C GLU A 191 -14.44 10.36 -1.56
N VAL A 192 -15.11 10.38 -2.69
CA VAL A 192 -16.57 10.35 -2.77
C VAL A 192 -16.95 9.00 -3.36
N SER A 193 -17.75 8.26 -2.64
CA SER A 193 -18.16 6.90 -3.04
C SER A 193 -19.67 6.78 -3.13
N ALA A 194 -20.12 5.92 -4.02
CA ALA A 194 -21.50 5.57 -4.21
C ALA A 194 -21.68 4.04 -4.22
N CYS A 195 -22.76 3.57 -3.60
CA CYS A 195 -23.13 2.15 -3.58
C CYS A 195 -23.85 1.77 -4.88
N ASP A 196 -23.66 0.54 -5.33
CA ASP A 196 -24.31 -0.06 -6.50
C ASP A 196 -25.84 0.05 -6.46
N LEU A 197 -26.43 -0.16 -5.29
CA LEU A 197 -27.87 -0.10 -5.09
C LEU A 197 -28.42 1.30 -5.33
N TYR A 198 -27.73 2.31 -4.86
CA TYR A 198 -28.11 3.69 -5.07
C TYR A 198 -27.89 4.17 -6.50
N LEU A 199 -26.83 3.70 -7.15
CA LEU A 199 -26.60 3.96 -8.57
C LEU A 199 -27.72 3.35 -9.44
N ARG A 200 -28.17 2.15 -9.08
CA ARG A 200 -29.31 1.49 -9.74
C ARG A 200 -30.61 2.28 -9.54
N LEU A 201 -30.88 2.75 -8.32
CA LEU A 201 -32.03 3.60 -8.02
C LEU A 201 -32.00 4.93 -8.80
N LEU A 202 -30.83 5.54 -8.94
CA LEU A 202 -30.66 6.76 -9.73
C LEU A 202 -31.05 6.57 -11.21
N VAL A 203 -30.73 5.41 -11.77
CA VAL A 203 -31.06 5.09 -13.16
C VAL A 203 -32.53 4.75 -13.32
N MET A 204 -33.15 4.10 -12.35
CA MET A 204 -34.55 3.65 -12.40
C MET A 204 -35.55 4.72 -11.94
N GLU A 205 -35.18 5.56 -10.97
CA GLU A 205 -36.06 6.58 -10.38
C GLU A 205 -35.47 7.98 -10.55
N LYS A 206 -36.12 8.81 -11.34
CA LYS A 206 -35.72 10.22 -11.61
C LYS A 206 -35.80 11.17 -10.41
N LYS A 207 -36.30 10.69 -9.25
CA LYS A 207 -36.52 11.52 -8.04
C LYS A 207 -35.35 11.52 -7.06
N VAL A 208 -34.37 10.62 -7.21
CA VAL A 208 -33.24 10.50 -6.28
C VAL A 208 -32.18 11.52 -6.66
N ARG A 209 -31.72 12.33 -5.71
CA ARG A 209 -30.67 13.32 -5.93
C ARG A 209 -29.29 12.67 -5.73
N LEU A 210 -28.31 13.03 -6.54
CA LEU A 210 -26.92 12.56 -6.42
C LEU A 210 -26.34 12.84 -5.03
N GLN A 211 -26.73 13.93 -4.40
CA GLN A 211 -26.24 14.31 -3.07
C GLN A 211 -26.63 13.32 -1.97
N ASP A 212 -27.78 12.65 -2.12
CA ASP A 212 -28.30 11.69 -1.13
C ASP A 212 -27.62 10.31 -1.23
N ILE A 213 -26.88 10.09 -2.33
CA ILE A 213 -26.24 8.82 -2.68
C ILE A 213 -24.75 8.81 -2.36
N MET A 214 -24.13 10.00 -2.39
CA MET A 214 -22.69 10.13 -2.25
C MET A 214 -22.25 10.18 -0.80
N CYS A 215 -21.29 9.35 -0.45
CA CYS A 215 -20.61 9.36 0.85
C CYS A 215 -19.19 9.90 0.70
N LEU A 216 -18.89 10.93 1.47
CA LEU A 216 -17.55 11.49 1.58
C LEU A 216 -16.74 10.73 2.63
N SER A 217 -15.51 10.40 2.31
CA SER A 217 -14.52 9.84 3.23
C SER A 217 -13.20 10.58 3.12
N VAL A 218 -12.48 10.64 4.22
CA VAL A 218 -11.12 11.21 4.29
C VAL A 218 -10.17 10.22 4.94
N GLY A 219 -8.92 10.24 4.51
CA GLY A 219 -7.96 9.30 5.06
C GLY A 219 -6.51 9.73 4.91
N ILE A 220 -5.67 8.98 5.60
CA ILE A 220 -4.22 9.11 5.57
C ILE A 220 -3.63 7.76 5.17
N LYS A 221 -2.65 7.81 4.30
CA LYS A 221 -1.90 6.66 3.83
C LYS A 221 -0.42 6.90 4.13
N MET A 222 0.22 5.89 4.68
CA MET A 222 1.64 5.88 5.01
C MET A 222 2.32 4.78 4.21
N GLN A 223 3.29 5.14 3.37
CA GLN A 223 4.08 4.19 2.60
C GLN A 223 5.36 3.87 3.36
N ILE A 224 5.61 2.57 3.59
CA ILE A 224 6.74 2.06 4.38
C ILE A 224 7.85 1.56 3.45
N LEU A 225 7.49 0.89 2.35
CA LEU A 225 8.41 0.27 1.38
C LEU A 225 8.38 0.95 0.02
#